data_fe8ebfbd7c0605f96f25f2933fc8e9e0
#
_entry.id   fe8ebfbd7c0605f96f25f2933fc8e9e0
#
_cell.length_a   1.000
_cell.length_b   1.000
_cell.length_c   1.000
_cell.angle_alpha   90.00
_cell.angle_beta   90.00
_cell.angle_gamma   90.00
#
_symmetry.space_group_name_H-M   'P 1'
#
loop_
_entity.id
_entity.type
_entity.pdbx_description
1 polymer ?
#
loop_
_entity_poly.entity_id
_entity_poly.type
_entity_poly.pdbx_seq_one_letter_code
_entity_poly.pdbx_strand_id
1 'polypeptide(L)'
;MEKSVPHCKLAVVHHLLEAGRVRATWSALSGAARLGLDFDPMLQVVRGLEPGDFHKSMTTHADHTIWQDVYRPMTRAGGVYMKLTVVDDVLIVSFKER
;
A
#
# COMPACT_ATOMS: atom_id res chain seq x y z
N MET A 1 -9.54 -15.09 -2.87
CA MET A 1 -9.07 -15.63 -1.59
C MET A 1 -8.59 -14.51 -0.69
N GLU A 2 -8.73 -14.68 0.59
CA GLU A 2 -8.28 -13.72 1.60
C GLU A 2 -7.53 -14.44 2.72
N LYS A 3 -6.64 -13.73 3.39
CA LYS A 3 -5.95 -14.23 4.58
C LYS A 3 -5.66 -13.08 5.54
N SER A 4 -5.45 -13.40 6.80
CA SER A 4 -5.28 -12.42 7.88
C SER A 4 -3.82 -12.10 8.21
N VAL A 5 -2.89 -12.57 7.40
CA VAL A 5 -1.45 -12.25 7.54
C VAL A 5 -0.95 -11.61 6.25
N PRO A 6 0.03 -10.69 6.34
CA PRO A 6 0.60 -10.08 5.14
C PRO A 6 1.23 -11.14 4.22
N HIS A 7 1.00 -10.99 2.93
CA HIS A 7 1.67 -11.82 1.94
C HIS A 7 3.15 -11.44 1.83
N CYS A 8 3.43 -10.14 1.89
CA CYS A 8 4.79 -9.63 1.91
C CYS A 8 5.06 -9.00 3.28
N LYS A 9 6.16 -9.38 3.91
CA LYS A 9 6.54 -8.81 5.21
C LYS A 9 6.77 -7.32 5.10
N LEU A 10 6.29 -6.57 6.07
CA LEU A 10 6.40 -5.11 6.08
C LEU A 10 7.87 -4.64 6.04
N ALA A 11 8.77 -5.40 6.67
CA ALA A 11 10.20 -5.10 6.62
C ALA A 11 10.74 -5.12 5.17
N VAL A 12 10.22 -6.01 4.33
CA VAL A 12 10.60 -6.08 2.91
C VAL A 12 10.07 -4.86 2.17
N VAL A 13 8.83 -4.47 2.44
CA VAL A 13 8.23 -3.25 1.86
C VAL A 13 9.10 -2.04 2.19
N HIS A 14 9.46 -1.87 3.46
CA HIS A 14 10.29 -0.75 3.90
C HIS A 14 11.67 -0.76 3.27
N HIS A 15 12.28 -1.94 3.14
CA HIS A 15 13.59 -2.09 2.50
C HIS A 15 13.52 -1.65 1.02
N LEU A 16 12.49 -2.07 0.30
CA LEU A 16 12.32 -1.70 -1.10
C LEU A 16 12.08 -0.19 -1.26
N LEU A 17 11.31 0.41 -0.36
CA LEU A 17 11.13 1.87 -0.35
C LEU A 17 12.45 2.60 -0.18
N GLU A 18 13.29 2.16 0.76
CA GLU A 18 14.60 2.77 0.99
C GLU A 18 15.51 2.63 -0.23
N ALA A 19 15.35 1.54 -0.99
CA ALA A 19 16.11 1.32 -2.22
C ALA A 19 15.53 2.07 -3.42
N GLY A 20 14.46 2.85 -3.24
CA GLY A 20 13.79 3.56 -4.33
C GLY A 20 12.99 2.64 -5.26
N ARG A 21 12.74 1.41 -4.84
CA ARG A 21 12.03 0.41 -5.64
C ARG A 21 10.54 0.42 -5.35
N VAL A 22 9.89 1.51 -5.76
CA VAL A 22 8.47 1.72 -5.51
C VAL A 22 7.83 2.41 -6.70
N ARG A 23 6.62 1.99 -7.05
CA ARG A 23 5.81 2.57 -8.10
C ARG A 23 4.38 2.71 -7.60
N ALA A 24 3.59 3.54 -8.29
CA ALA A 24 2.18 3.73 -7.96
C ALA A 24 1.36 3.71 -9.24
N THR A 25 0.14 3.17 -9.14
CA THR A 25 -0.81 3.25 -10.25
C THR A 25 -1.35 4.67 -10.36
N TRP A 26 -1.91 4.98 -11.52
CA TRP A 26 -2.61 6.26 -11.71
C TRP A 26 -3.73 6.44 -10.68
N SER A 27 -4.47 5.36 -10.40
CA SER A 27 -5.54 5.39 -9.40
C SER A 27 -5.02 5.75 -8.01
N ALA A 28 -3.88 5.18 -7.61
CA ALA A 28 -3.28 5.49 -6.31
C ALA A 28 -2.81 6.95 -6.25
N LEU A 29 -2.17 7.43 -7.31
CA LEU A 29 -1.71 8.82 -7.39
C LEU A 29 -2.90 9.79 -7.32
N SER A 30 -3.97 9.50 -8.04
CA SER A 30 -5.19 10.33 -8.04
C SER A 30 -5.85 10.33 -6.67
N GLY A 31 -5.94 9.18 -6.03
CA GLY A 31 -6.52 9.05 -4.70
C GLY A 31 -5.74 9.82 -3.65
N ALA A 32 -4.41 9.76 -3.70
CA ALA A 32 -3.56 10.53 -2.80
C ALA A 32 -3.71 12.04 -3.05
N ALA A 33 -3.76 12.45 -4.32
CA ALA A 33 -3.93 13.86 -4.66
C ALA A 33 -5.23 14.44 -4.11
N ARG A 34 -6.31 13.66 -4.09
CA ARG A 34 -7.59 14.08 -3.49
C ARG A 34 -7.47 14.35 -2.00
N LEU A 35 -6.50 13.74 -1.34
CA LEU A 35 -6.23 13.93 0.08
C LEU A 35 -5.15 15.01 0.31
N GLY A 36 -4.73 15.69 -0.76
CA GLY A 36 -3.68 16.71 -0.67
C GLY A 36 -2.28 16.12 -0.54
N LEU A 37 -2.09 14.87 -0.94
CA LEU A 37 -0.81 14.19 -0.82
C LEU A 37 -0.20 13.96 -2.21
N ASP A 38 0.96 14.58 -2.44
CA ASP A 38 1.78 14.27 -3.61
C ASP A 38 2.48 12.93 -3.42
N PHE A 39 3.29 12.52 -4.38
CA PHE A 39 3.96 11.23 -4.36
C PHE A 39 4.83 11.04 -3.11
N ASP A 40 5.69 12.02 -2.77
CA ASP A 40 6.57 11.88 -1.61
C ASP A 40 5.80 11.78 -0.29
N PRO A 41 4.81 12.63 0.01
CA PRO A 41 3.97 12.44 1.18
C PRO A 41 3.25 11.10 1.20
N MET A 42 2.81 10.58 0.05
CA MET A 42 2.21 9.27 -0.05
C MET A 42 3.22 8.19 0.35
N LEU A 43 4.48 8.29 -0.12
CA LEU A 43 5.54 7.36 0.27
C LEU A 43 5.83 7.43 1.76
N GLN A 44 5.73 8.61 2.39
CA GLN A 44 5.92 8.76 3.82
C GLN A 44 4.87 7.96 4.60
N VAL A 45 3.63 7.92 4.10
CA VAL A 45 2.57 7.10 4.71
C VAL A 45 2.97 5.62 4.65
N VAL A 46 3.44 5.15 3.51
CA VAL A 46 3.87 3.74 3.35
C VAL A 46 5.07 3.46 4.26
N ARG A 47 6.02 4.40 4.35
CA ARG A 47 7.21 4.26 5.19
C ARG A 47 6.83 4.17 6.67
N GLY A 48 5.76 4.84 7.08
CA GLY A 48 5.27 4.85 8.45
C GLY A 48 4.36 3.70 8.82
N LEU A 49 4.06 2.78 7.89
CA LEU A 49 3.17 1.65 8.20
C LEU A 49 3.74 0.79 9.31
N GLU A 50 2.84 0.38 10.20
CA GLU A 50 3.13 -0.50 11.32
C GLU A 50 2.30 -1.77 11.20
N PRO A 51 2.70 -2.87 11.88
CA PRO A 51 1.93 -4.12 11.83
C PRO A 51 0.46 -3.95 12.19
N GLY A 52 0.13 -3.04 13.11
CA GLY A 52 -1.25 -2.78 13.52
C GLY A 52 -2.10 -2.12 12.45
N ASP A 53 -1.50 -1.57 11.39
CA ASP A 53 -2.23 -0.96 10.29
C ASP A 53 -2.73 -1.99 9.28
N PHE A 54 -2.23 -3.21 9.35
CA PHE A 54 -2.61 -4.28 8.43
C PHE A 54 -4.07 -4.68 8.64
N HIS A 55 -4.80 -4.82 7.53
CA HIS A 55 -6.19 -5.24 7.55
C HIS A 55 -6.35 -6.68 7.07
N LYS A 56 -5.94 -6.95 5.84
CA LYS A 56 -6.04 -8.29 5.24
C LYS A 56 -5.18 -8.37 3.98
N SER A 57 -4.97 -9.59 3.51
CA SER A 57 -4.38 -9.85 2.21
C SER A 57 -5.40 -10.55 1.33
N MET A 58 -5.48 -10.21 0.05
CA MET A 58 -6.45 -10.76 -0.87
C MET A 58 -5.85 -10.93 -2.26
N THR A 59 -6.35 -11.93 -2.99
CA THR A 59 -5.94 -12.09 -4.39
C THR A 59 -6.78 -11.20 -5.30
N THR A 60 -6.23 -10.88 -6.47
CA THR A 60 -6.98 -10.09 -7.46
C THR A 60 -7.99 -10.98 -8.18
N HIS A 61 -9.04 -10.36 -8.74
CA HIS A 61 -10.01 -11.07 -9.56
C HIS A 61 -9.40 -11.56 -10.87
N ALA A 62 -8.48 -10.78 -11.43
CA ALA A 62 -7.88 -11.09 -12.72
C ALA A 62 -6.84 -12.22 -12.62
N ASP A 63 -6.17 -12.33 -11.47
CA ASP A 63 -5.10 -13.33 -11.28
C ASP A 63 -5.05 -13.74 -9.80
N HIS A 64 -5.43 -14.99 -9.54
CA HIS A 64 -5.49 -15.54 -8.19
C HIS A 64 -4.11 -15.83 -7.60
N THR A 65 -3.03 -15.64 -8.36
CA THR A 65 -1.65 -15.78 -7.88
C THR A 65 -1.06 -14.47 -7.39
N ILE A 66 -1.73 -13.35 -7.66
CA ILE A 66 -1.27 -12.03 -7.24
C ILE A 66 -2.00 -11.63 -5.95
N TRP A 67 -1.23 -11.41 -4.90
CA TRP A 67 -1.74 -10.99 -3.59
C TRP A 67 -1.58 -9.48 -3.43
N GLN A 68 -2.61 -8.86 -2.85
CA GLN A 68 -2.59 -7.45 -2.46
C GLN A 68 -2.74 -7.37 -0.95
N ASP A 69 -1.79 -6.72 -0.31
CA ASP A 69 -1.86 -6.47 1.12
C ASP A 69 -2.58 -5.16 1.37
N VAL A 70 -3.63 -5.20 2.18
CA VAL A 70 -4.47 -4.06 2.48
C VAL A 70 -4.10 -3.50 3.84
N TYR A 71 -3.79 -2.21 3.89
CA TYR A 71 -3.47 -1.48 5.11
C TYR A 71 -4.45 -0.34 5.34
N ARG A 72 -4.72 -0.04 6.58
CA ARG A 72 -5.67 1.02 6.98
C ARG A 72 -5.02 1.95 8.01
N PRO A 73 -3.96 2.69 7.63
CA PRO A 73 -3.30 3.59 8.56
C PRO A 73 -4.12 4.85 8.82
N MET A 74 -3.90 5.44 9.98
CA MET A 74 -4.35 6.80 10.27
C MET A 74 -3.23 7.76 9.88
N THR A 75 -3.54 8.80 9.13
CA THR A 75 -2.59 9.78 8.65
C THR A 75 -3.04 11.19 9.05
N ARG A 76 -2.18 12.19 8.81
CA ARG A 76 -2.56 13.60 9.00
C ARG A 76 -3.72 14.01 8.10
N ALA A 77 -3.97 13.28 7.01
CA ALA A 77 -5.09 13.52 6.11
C ALA A 77 -6.31 12.67 6.47
N GLY A 78 -6.29 12.00 7.64
CA GLY A 78 -7.35 11.11 8.09
C GLY A 78 -7.02 9.66 7.83
N GLY A 79 -8.01 8.79 7.98
CA GLY A 79 -7.85 7.37 7.71
C GLY A 79 -7.71 7.09 6.21
N VAL A 80 -6.77 6.22 5.87
CA VAL A 80 -6.46 5.85 4.49
C VAL A 80 -6.68 4.35 4.32
N TYR A 81 -7.19 3.96 3.16
CA TYR A 81 -7.31 2.58 2.73
C TYR A 81 -6.34 2.39 1.56
N MET A 82 -5.37 1.51 1.73
CA MET A 82 -4.32 1.35 0.73
C MET A 82 -4.10 -0.13 0.41
N LYS A 83 -3.78 -0.42 -0.85
CA LYS A 83 -3.43 -1.76 -1.30
C LYS A 83 -2.04 -1.75 -1.90
N LEU A 84 -1.21 -2.70 -1.47
CA LEU A 84 0.15 -2.87 -1.96
C LEU A 84 0.32 -4.26 -2.57
N THR A 85 1.07 -4.33 -3.66
CA THR A 85 1.54 -5.60 -4.24
C THR A 85 3.05 -5.52 -4.36
N VAL A 86 3.74 -6.61 -4.03
CA VAL A 86 5.19 -6.69 -4.20
C VAL A 86 5.51 -7.79 -5.19
N VAL A 87 6.01 -7.38 -6.35
CA VAL A 87 6.58 -8.25 -7.38
C VAL A 87 7.82 -7.51 -7.87
N ASP A 88 8.97 -7.86 -7.38
CA ASP A 88 10.25 -7.15 -7.55
C ASP A 88 10.24 -5.79 -6.86
N ASP A 89 9.32 -4.88 -7.23
CA ASP A 89 9.15 -3.57 -6.61
C ASP A 89 7.87 -3.54 -5.79
N VAL A 90 7.75 -2.55 -4.90
CA VAL A 90 6.48 -2.24 -4.26
C VAL A 90 5.62 -1.48 -5.26
N LEU A 91 4.42 -1.96 -5.53
CA LEU A 91 3.43 -1.26 -6.33
C LEU A 91 2.28 -0.82 -5.41
N ILE A 92 2.08 0.49 -5.30
CA ILE A 92 0.91 1.04 -4.60
C ILE A 92 -0.25 1.00 -5.59
N VAL A 93 -1.16 0.04 -5.38
CA VAL A 93 -2.25 -0.24 -6.31
C VAL A 93 -3.41 0.71 -6.11
N SER A 94 -3.71 1.03 -4.85
CA SER A 94 -4.83 1.89 -4.49
C SER A 94 -4.45 2.69 -3.24
N PHE A 95 -4.91 3.92 -3.19
CA PHE A 95 -4.68 4.82 -2.06
C PHE A 95 -5.86 5.79 -2.01
N LYS A 96 -6.69 5.69 -0.99
CA LYS A 96 -7.91 6.50 -0.93
C LYS A 96 -8.36 6.70 0.50
N GLU A 97 -9.26 7.67 0.68
CA GLU A 97 -9.91 7.90 1.95
C GLU A 97 -10.68 6.64 2.36
N ARG A 98 -10.57 6.34 3.62
CA ARG A 98 -11.20 5.18 4.22
C ARG A 98 -12.62 5.50 4.70
#